data_8f82c74917c1acb7c81df1cd43dcf3ed
#
_entry.id   8f82c74917c1acb7c81df1cd43dcf3ed
#
_cell.length_a   1.000
_cell.length_b   1.000
_cell.length_c   1.000
_cell.angle_alpha   90.00
_cell.angle_beta   90.00
_cell.angle_gamma   90.00
#
_symmetry.space_group_name_H-M   'P 1'
#
loop_
_entity.id
_entity.type
_entity.pdbx_description
1 polymer ?
#
loop_
_entity_poly.entity_id
_entity_poly.type
_entity_poly.pdbx_seq_one_letter_code
_entity_poly.pdbx_strand_id
1 'polypeptide(L)'
;MNNQDRVQKPSKPAANSLKQAEKKKREVFKAVLASPYSRRNLWPAVSVELQNNLVDLLCSILEEIGTFNRLSQAEKNSSGLEKPSISEYVIYGFNSCMKALEEQSKKIQSMKLVLNSDHILRYLFVCKLDMTTPLLFQHFPILSAYANVKLIQLPKNTHQKLQKVLGLKKPIEVLVLAKGAAKMYPLLAELAEGVEDVDIEFLRSGPFEAKIKHILTQQTVKK
;
A
#
# COMPACT_ATOMS: atom_id res chain seq x y z
N MET A 1 17.95 -1.77 90.95
CA MET A 1 18.34 -1.18 89.68
C MET A 1 17.56 -1.87 88.63
N ASN A 2 16.44 -1.23 88.22
CA ASN A 2 15.50 -1.78 87.20
C ASN A 2 15.74 -1.07 85.88
N ASN A 3 16.23 -1.79 84.88
CA ASN A 3 16.27 -1.34 83.52
C ASN A 3 15.00 -1.89 82.82
N GLN A 4 14.10 -0.99 82.53
CA GLN A 4 12.91 -1.30 81.67
C GLN A 4 13.29 -1.16 80.23
N ASP A 5 13.36 -2.28 79.54
CA ASP A 5 13.48 -2.32 78.10
C ASP A 5 12.17 -1.81 77.44
N ARG A 6 12.20 -0.61 76.87
CA ARG A 6 11.11 -0.05 76.05
C ARG A 6 11.18 -0.66 74.65
N VAL A 7 10.40 -1.67 74.44
CA VAL A 7 10.14 -2.19 73.11
C VAL A 7 9.42 -1.12 72.25
N GLN A 8 10.18 -0.56 71.31
CA GLN A 8 9.64 0.37 70.29
C GLN A 8 8.70 -0.40 69.37
N LYS A 9 7.40 -0.02 69.33
CA LYS A 9 6.45 -0.50 68.34
C LYS A 9 6.88 -0.03 66.95
N PRO A 10 6.88 -0.90 65.93
CA PRO A 10 7.20 -0.50 64.54
C PRO A 10 6.25 0.57 64.06
N SER A 11 6.76 1.68 63.59
CA SER A 11 6.02 2.78 63.03
C SER A 11 5.26 2.31 61.77
N LYS A 12 3.97 2.64 61.70
CA LYS A 12 3.17 2.37 60.49
C LYS A 12 3.84 3.02 59.28
N PRO A 13 4.03 2.31 58.15
CA PRO A 13 4.64 2.91 56.96
C PRO A 13 3.79 4.08 56.48
N ALA A 14 4.48 5.15 56.11
CA ALA A 14 3.85 6.38 55.64
C ALA A 14 2.90 6.09 54.47
N ALA A 15 1.71 6.73 54.50
CA ALA A 15 0.59 6.51 53.54
C ALA A 15 0.92 6.84 52.05
N ASN A 16 2.17 7.22 51.73
CA ASN A 16 2.62 7.64 50.42
C ASN A 16 3.66 6.71 49.76
N SER A 17 3.76 5.44 50.17
CA SER A 17 4.64 4.52 49.46
C SER A 17 4.06 4.20 48.09
N LEU A 18 4.89 4.21 47.04
CA LEU A 18 4.52 3.88 45.66
C LEU A 18 3.77 2.55 45.51
N LYS A 19 3.97 1.60 46.43
CA LYS A 19 3.26 0.32 46.51
C LYS A 19 1.77 0.44 46.90
N GLN A 20 1.33 1.50 47.58
CA GLN A 20 -0.07 1.72 47.92
C GLN A 20 -0.84 2.51 46.82
N ALA A 21 -0.13 3.05 45.84
CA ALA A 21 -0.72 3.80 44.74
C ALA A 21 -1.18 2.92 43.58
N GLU A 22 -1.06 1.60 43.61
CA GLU A 22 -1.69 0.70 42.67
C GLU A 22 -3.18 0.72 42.88
N LYS A 23 -3.82 1.72 42.24
CA LYS A 23 -5.28 1.79 42.18
C LYS A 23 -5.78 0.53 41.52
N LYS A 24 -6.68 -0.22 42.20
CA LYS A 24 -7.34 -1.38 41.63
C LYS A 24 -7.89 -1.00 40.26
N LYS A 25 -7.39 -1.65 39.22
CA LYS A 25 -7.86 -1.49 37.85
C LYS A 25 -8.91 -2.58 37.60
N ARG A 26 -10.00 -2.21 36.99
CA ARG A 26 -10.99 -3.17 36.46
C ARG A 26 -11.00 -3.13 34.95
N GLU A 27 -11.23 -4.26 34.35
CA GLU A 27 -11.46 -4.35 32.92
C GLU A 27 -12.85 -3.84 32.58
N VAL A 28 -12.94 -2.98 31.62
CA VAL A 28 -14.19 -2.43 31.10
C VAL A 28 -14.18 -2.40 29.59
N PHE A 29 -15.31 -2.69 28.98
CA PHE A 29 -15.51 -2.53 27.55
C PHE A 29 -15.93 -1.09 27.27
N LYS A 30 -15.16 -0.39 26.45
CA LYS A 30 -15.54 0.93 25.93
C LYS A 30 -16.00 0.82 24.49
N ALA A 31 -17.17 1.35 24.23
CA ALA A 31 -17.65 1.52 22.87
C ALA A 31 -16.83 2.64 22.19
N VAL A 32 -16.23 2.33 21.04
CA VAL A 32 -15.44 3.27 20.24
C VAL A 32 -15.93 3.20 18.81
N LEU A 33 -16.09 4.36 18.17
CA LEU A 33 -16.37 4.40 16.74
C LEU A 33 -15.23 3.70 15.98
N ALA A 34 -15.58 2.72 15.17
CA ALA A 34 -14.60 2.10 14.28
C ALA A 34 -14.22 3.14 13.21
N SER A 35 -12.91 3.35 13.02
CA SER A 35 -12.46 4.17 11.89
C SER A 35 -12.88 3.50 10.59
N PRO A 36 -13.45 4.21 9.62
CA PRO A 36 -13.74 3.68 8.29
C PRO A 36 -12.48 3.19 7.57
N TYR A 37 -11.33 3.71 7.98
CA TYR A 37 -10.00 3.34 7.47
C TYR A 37 -9.37 2.14 8.20
N SER A 38 -10.05 1.57 9.19
CA SER A 38 -9.46 0.56 10.08
C SER A 38 -9.56 -0.89 9.58
N ARG A 39 -9.89 -1.14 8.33
CA ARG A 39 -9.61 -2.45 7.75
C ARG A 39 -8.10 -2.66 7.81
N ARG A 40 -7.68 -3.68 8.56
CA ARG A 40 -6.25 -3.99 8.81
C ARG A 40 -5.48 -4.26 7.52
N ASN A 41 -6.18 -4.60 6.45
CA ASN A 41 -5.56 -4.85 5.15
C ASN A 41 -6.47 -4.35 4.02
N LEU A 42 -6.14 -3.19 3.46
CA LEU A 42 -6.80 -2.64 2.26
C LEU A 42 -6.21 -3.20 0.96
N TRP A 43 -5.13 -3.99 1.07
CA TRP A 43 -4.47 -4.56 -0.09
C TRP A 43 -5.20 -5.80 -0.56
N PRO A 44 -5.50 -5.93 -1.85
CA PRO A 44 -6.09 -7.13 -2.41
C PRO A 44 -5.21 -8.35 -2.17
N ALA A 45 -5.83 -9.46 -1.84
CA ALA A 45 -5.13 -10.74 -1.76
C ALA A 45 -4.83 -11.24 -3.17
N VAL A 46 -3.60 -11.66 -3.40
CA VAL A 46 -3.15 -12.24 -4.67
C VAL A 46 -2.47 -13.56 -4.38
N SER A 47 -2.87 -14.62 -5.06
CA SER A 47 -2.21 -15.92 -4.90
C SER A 47 -0.75 -15.87 -5.38
N VAL A 48 0.11 -16.65 -4.78
CA VAL A 48 1.55 -16.67 -5.14
C VAL A 48 1.75 -17.08 -6.59
N GLU A 49 0.94 -18.00 -7.09
CA GLU A 49 0.99 -18.46 -8.48
C GLU A 49 0.63 -17.29 -9.44
N LEU A 50 -0.46 -16.58 -9.18
CA LEU A 50 -0.88 -15.44 -9.98
C LEU A 50 0.17 -14.30 -9.94
N GLN A 51 0.79 -14.05 -8.77
CA GLN A 51 1.87 -13.07 -8.65
C GLN A 51 3.07 -13.44 -9.53
N ASN A 52 3.49 -14.70 -9.53
CA ASN A 52 4.62 -15.15 -10.34
C ASN A 52 4.32 -15.05 -11.84
N ASN A 53 3.14 -15.52 -12.28
CA ASN A 53 2.72 -15.42 -13.67
C ASN A 53 2.67 -13.97 -14.15
N LEU A 54 2.17 -13.06 -13.31
CA LEU A 54 2.15 -11.61 -13.62
C LEU A 54 3.56 -11.04 -13.72
N VAL A 55 4.49 -11.43 -12.84
CA VAL A 55 5.89 -10.95 -12.91
C VAL A 55 6.58 -11.44 -14.17
N ASP A 56 6.44 -12.71 -14.52
CA ASP A 56 7.08 -13.27 -15.70
C ASP A 56 6.54 -12.62 -16.99
N LEU A 57 5.23 -12.41 -17.06
CA LEU A 57 4.61 -11.69 -18.18
C LEU A 57 5.05 -10.22 -18.24
N LEU A 58 5.08 -9.52 -17.09
CA LEU A 58 5.58 -8.14 -17.03
C LEU A 58 7.03 -8.06 -17.49
N CYS A 59 7.88 -8.99 -17.06
CA CYS A 59 9.28 -9.02 -17.50
C CYS A 59 9.38 -9.18 -19.02
N SER A 60 8.60 -10.09 -19.60
CA SER A 60 8.57 -10.28 -21.06
C SER A 60 8.11 -9.02 -21.81
N ILE A 61 7.05 -8.37 -21.37
CA ILE A 61 6.54 -7.13 -21.97
C ILE A 61 7.53 -5.97 -21.87
N LEU A 62 8.19 -5.83 -20.70
CA LEU A 62 9.10 -4.71 -20.44
C LEU A 62 10.49 -4.89 -21.02
N GLU A 63 10.84 -6.09 -21.52
CA GLU A 63 12.17 -6.37 -22.09
C GLU A 63 12.44 -5.55 -23.34
N GLU A 64 11.44 -5.27 -24.16
CA GLU A 64 11.56 -4.41 -25.34
C GLU A 64 12.01 -2.99 -24.93
N ILE A 65 11.41 -2.43 -23.86
CA ILE A 65 11.79 -1.13 -23.32
C ILE A 65 13.22 -1.18 -22.78
N GLY A 66 13.57 -2.26 -22.08
CA GLY A 66 14.89 -2.43 -21.50
C GLY A 66 15.98 -2.54 -22.57
N THR A 67 15.73 -3.27 -23.65
CA THR A 67 16.63 -3.37 -24.78
C THR A 67 16.89 -1.99 -25.39
N PHE A 68 15.84 -1.22 -25.60
CA PHE A 68 15.97 0.17 -26.09
C PHE A 68 16.73 1.07 -25.09
N ASN A 69 16.48 0.92 -23.79
CA ASN A 69 17.15 1.73 -22.76
C ASN A 69 18.65 1.45 -22.64
N ARG A 70 19.09 0.22 -22.91
CA ARG A 70 20.51 -0.19 -22.85
C ARG A 70 21.34 0.37 -24.01
N LEU A 71 20.69 0.72 -25.13
CA LEU A 71 21.37 1.29 -26.26
C LEU A 71 21.91 2.69 -25.92
N SER A 72 23.13 2.99 -26.36
CA SER A 72 23.70 4.33 -26.27
C SER A 72 22.97 5.30 -27.22
N GLN A 73 23.07 6.59 -26.98
CA GLN A 73 22.43 7.59 -27.84
C GLN A 73 22.94 7.52 -29.30
N ALA A 74 24.21 7.18 -29.47
CA ALA A 74 24.81 7.01 -30.81
C ALA A 74 24.19 5.83 -31.55
N GLU A 75 24.00 4.70 -30.88
CA GLU A 75 23.36 3.49 -31.43
C GLU A 75 21.88 3.73 -31.77
N LYS A 76 21.14 4.47 -30.94
CA LYS A 76 19.73 4.84 -31.21
C LYS A 76 19.62 5.69 -32.47
N ASN A 77 20.55 6.64 -32.64
CA ASN A 77 20.55 7.52 -33.80
C ASN A 77 21.01 6.80 -35.10
N SER A 78 22.00 5.89 -35.00
CA SER A 78 22.51 5.17 -36.15
C SER A 78 21.63 4.04 -36.64
N SER A 79 20.93 3.39 -35.74
CA SER A 79 20.05 2.24 -36.07
C SER A 79 18.64 2.65 -36.50
N GLY A 80 18.26 3.93 -36.36
CA GLY A 80 16.92 4.41 -36.67
C GLY A 80 15.81 3.72 -35.84
N LEU A 81 16.20 3.11 -34.73
CA LEU A 81 15.29 2.38 -33.86
C LEU A 81 14.32 3.35 -33.16
N GLU A 82 13.05 3.20 -33.46
CA GLU A 82 12.01 3.93 -32.77
C GLU A 82 11.80 3.36 -31.37
N LYS A 83 11.33 4.21 -30.48
CA LYS A 83 10.97 3.83 -29.13
C LYS A 83 9.85 2.79 -29.17
N PRO A 84 9.92 1.66 -28.43
CA PRO A 84 8.88 0.65 -28.43
C PRO A 84 7.51 1.24 -28.12
N SER A 85 6.49 0.87 -28.90
CA SER A 85 5.13 1.41 -28.77
C SER A 85 4.53 1.20 -27.37
N ILE A 86 4.87 0.09 -26.71
CA ILE A 86 4.45 -0.19 -25.34
C ILE A 86 4.94 0.86 -24.35
N SER A 87 6.04 1.54 -24.62
CA SER A 87 6.61 2.54 -23.71
C SER A 87 5.70 3.76 -23.48
N GLU A 88 4.76 4.03 -24.37
CA GLU A 88 3.77 5.11 -24.21
C GLU A 88 2.71 4.78 -23.14
N TYR A 89 2.52 3.50 -22.88
CA TYR A 89 1.50 2.98 -21.96
C TYR A 89 2.08 2.52 -20.62
N VAL A 90 3.39 2.72 -20.41
CA VAL A 90 4.11 2.28 -19.20
C VAL A 90 4.67 3.48 -18.47
N ILE A 91 4.29 3.65 -17.21
CA ILE A 91 4.85 4.65 -16.30
C ILE A 91 5.51 3.90 -15.15
N TYR A 92 6.75 4.24 -14.82
CA TYR A 92 7.49 3.61 -13.74
C TYR A 92 8.20 4.62 -12.84
N GLY A 93 8.47 4.18 -11.61
CA GLY A 93 9.03 4.99 -10.54
C GLY A 93 7.97 5.70 -9.71
N PHE A 94 8.26 5.79 -8.40
CA PHE A 94 7.31 6.23 -7.39
C PHE A 94 6.64 7.58 -7.72
N ASN A 95 7.45 8.64 -7.92
CA ASN A 95 6.93 9.99 -8.12
C ASN A 95 6.10 10.12 -9.42
N SER A 96 6.56 9.49 -10.51
CA SER A 96 5.86 9.53 -11.79
C SER A 96 4.52 8.81 -11.72
N CYS A 97 4.49 7.65 -11.07
CA CYS A 97 3.25 6.88 -10.87
C CYS A 97 2.26 7.62 -9.96
N MET A 98 2.73 8.18 -8.84
CA MET A 98 1.90 8.97 -7.93
C MET A 98 1.25 10.16 -8.65
N LYS A 99 2.06 10.94 -9.37
CA LYS A 99 1.57 12.09 -10.13
C LYS A 99 0.50 11.69 -11.16
N ALA A 100 0.76 10.63 -11.93
CA ALA A 100 -0.17 10.15 -12.94
C ALA A 100 -1.50 9.64 -12.34
N LEU A 101 -1.44 8.92 -11.22
CA LEU A 101 -2.63 8.45 -10.50
C LEU A 101 -3.44 9.61 -9.90
N GLU A 102 -2.79 10.61 -9.31
CA GLU A 102 -3.45 11.81 -8.80
C GLU A 102 -4.12 12.62 -9.91
N GLU A 103 -3.44 12.78 -11.05
CA GLU A 103 -4.02 13.48 -12.20
C GLU A 103 -5.25 12.74 -12.74
N GLN A 104 -5.19 11.41 -12.85
CA GLN A 104 -6.35 10.61 -13.26
C GLN A 104 -7.49 10.71 -12.26
N SER A 105 -7.20 10.60 -10.96
CA SER A 105 -8.19 10.75 -9.89
C SER A 105 -8.90 12.11 -9.97
N LYS A 106 -8.16 13.21 -10.15
CA LYS A 106 -8.73 14.56 -10.33
C LYS A 106 -9.62 14.66 -11.57
N LYS A 107 -9.20 14.03 -12.69
CA LYS A 107 -10.00 14.01 -13.92
C LYS A 107 -11.30 13.23 -13.73
N ILE A 108 -11.29 12.10 -13.02
CA ILE A 108 -12.49 11.34 -12.67
C ILE A 108 -13.44 12.19 -11.83
N GLN A 109 -12.95 12.78 -10.74
CA GLN A 109 -13.74 13.62 -9.84
C GLN A 109 -14.36 14.83 -10.54
N SER A 110 -13.65 15.40 -11.51
CA SER A 110 -14.15 16.53 -12.30
C SER A 110 -14.99 16.13 -13.51
N MET A 111 -15.30 14.83 -13.67
CA MET A 111 -16.01 14.27 -14.83
C MET A 111 -15.38 14.61 -16.21
N LYS A 112 -14.08 14.89 -16.22
CA LYS A 112 -13.31 15.26 -17.42
C LYS A 112 -12.55 14.09 -18.05
N LEU A 113 -12.69 12.88 -17.49
CA LEU A 113 -11.99 11.72 -18.00
C LEU A 113 -12.68 11.20 -19.27
N VAL A 114 -11.92 11.12 -20.35
CA VAL A 114 -12.37 10.49 -21.60
C VAL A 114 -12.16 8.99 -21.50
N LEU A 115 -13.21 8.25 -21.16
CA LEU A 115 -13.20 6.80 -20.89
C LEU A 115 -12.67 5.90 -22.03
N ASN A 116 -12.62 6.41 -23.25
CA ASN A 116 -12.18 5.64 -24.43
C ASN A 116 -10.70 5.87 -24.80
N SER A 117 -9.95 6.63 -24.02
CA SER A 117 -8.53 6.84 -24.28
C SER A 117 -7.70 5.62 -23.87
N ASP A 118 -6.75 5.22 -24.70
CA ASP A 118 -5.81 4.13 -24.41
C ASP A 118 -4.76 4.51 -23.36
N HIS A 119 -4.60 5.80 -23.07
CA HIS A 119 -3.70 6.32 -22.03
C HIS A 119 -4.32 6.35 -20.63
N ILE A 120 -5.59 5.90 -20.45
CA ILE A 120 -6.18 5.73 -19.13
C ILE A 120 -5.42 4.65 -18.37
N LEU A 121 -4.96 5.00 -17.18
CA LEU A 121 -4.29 4.06 -16.28
C LEU A 121 -5.27 2.98 -15.84
N ARG A 122 -4.85 1.72 -15.92
CA ARG A 122 -5.70 0.58 -15.60
C ARG A 122 -5.14 -0.32 -14.51
N TYR A 123 -3.84 -0.56 -14.49
CA TYR A 123 -3.19 -1.47 -13.55
C TYR A 123 -2.03 -0.78 -12.83
N LEU A 124 -2.01 -0.93 -11.51
CA LEU A 124 -0.95 -0.43 -10.63
C LEU A 124 -0.26 -1.61 -9.96
N PHE A 125 1.00 -1.82 -10.30
CA PHE A 125 1.84 -2.87 -9.74
C PHE A 125 2.78 -2.28 -8.70
N VAL A 126 2.81 -2.88 -7.50
CA VAL A 126 3.61 -2.36 -6.37
C VAL A 126 4.41 -3.47 -5.73
N CYS A 127 5.72 -3.27 -5.63
CA CYS A 127 6.65 -4.14 -4.91
C CYS A 127 6.60 -3.84 -3.39
N LYS A 128 5.44 -3.98 -2.77
CA LYS A 128 5.18 -3.60 -1.37
C LYS A 128 6.18 -4.20 -0.38
N LEU A 129 6.58 -5.46 -0.59
CA LEU A 129 7.50 -6.17 0.31
C LEU A 129 8.95 -5.73 0.17
N ASP A 130 9.28 -5.00 -0.89
CA ASP A 130 10.63 -4.51 -1.19
C ASP A 130 10.82 -3.04 -0.77
N MET A 131 9.73 -2.32 -0.50
CA MET A 131 9.79 -0.92 -0.10
C MET A 131 10.34 -0.78 1.33
N THR A 132 11.34 0.08 1.48
CA THR A 132 11.99 0.31 2.77
C THR A 132 11.15 1.13 3.74
N THR A 133 10.28 1.99 3.22
CA THR A 133 9.45 2.90 4.01
C THR A 133 7.97 2.52 3.94
N PRO A 134 7.44 1.85 4.98
CA PRO A 134 6.04 1.38 4.98
C PRO A 134 5.00 2.48 4.79
N LEU A 135 5.33 3.70 5.19
CA LEU A 135 4.42 4.85 5.09
C LEU A 135 4.09 5.19 3.63
N LEU A 136 5.05 5.02 2.71
CA LEU A 136 4.90 5.41 1.30
C LEU A 136 3.83 4.58 0.58
N PHE A 137 3.66 3.30 0.91
CA PHE A 137 2.70 2.45 0.23
C PHE A 137 1.29 2.45 0.86
N GLN A 138 1.11 3.08 2.01
CA GLN A 138 -0.21 3.14 2.67
C GLN A 138 -1.25 3.92 1.86
N HIS A 139 -0.80 4.83 1.01
CA HIS A 139 -1.69 5.64 0.18
C HIS A 139 -2.19 4.94 -1.08
N PHE A 140 -1.49 3.90 -1.57
CA PHE A 140 -1.84 3.25 -2.83
C PHE A 140 -3.24 2.65 -2.87
N PRO A 141 -3.75 1.96 -1.84
CA PRO A 141 -5.11 1.42 -1.90
C PRO A 141 -6.18 2.50 -2.08
N ILE A 142 -6.04 3.60 -1.36
CA ILE A 142 -7.00 4.71 -1.46
C ILE A 142 -6.87 5.41 -2.81
N LEU A 143 -5.65 5.69 -3.23
CA LEU A 143 -5.38 6.37 -4.49
C LEU A 143 -5.79 5.53 -5.70
N SER A 144 -5.55 4.22 -5.67
CA SER A 144 -5.99 3.31 -6.74
C SER A 144 -7.51 3.26 -6.87
N ALA A 145 -8.24 3.26 -5.75
CA ALA A 145 -9.70 3.31 -5.77
C ALA A 145 -10.21 4.65 -6.36
N TYR A 146 -9.65 5.79 -5.96
CA TYR A 146 -10.01 7.09 -6.53
C TYR A 146 -9.65 7.24 -8.01
N ALA A 147 -8.54 6.64 -8.43
CA ALA A 147 -8.12 6.65 -9.82
C ALA A 147 -8.80 5.56 -10.68
N ASN A 148 -9.63 4.71 -10.07
CA ASN A 148 -10.26 3.54 -10.71
C ASN A 148 -9.22 2.64 -11.41
N VAL A 149 -8.15 2.32 -10.67
CA VAL A 149 -7.02 1.52 -11.14
C VAL A 149 -6.90 0.27 -10.26
N LYS A 150 -6.73 -0.88 -10.88
CA LYS A 150 -6.58 -2.14 -10.18
C LYS A 150 -5.21 -2.23 -9.51
N LEU A 151 -5.19 -2.42 -8.19
CA LEU A 151 -3.97 -2.50 -7.36
C LEU A 151 -3.51 -3.95 -7.27
N ILE A 152 -2.26 -4.20 -7.66
CA ILE A 152 -1.66 -5.53 -7.69
C ILE A 152 -0.36 -5.52 -6.91
N GLN A 153 -0.29 -6.33 -5.85
CA GLN A 153 0.92 -6.52 -5.08
C GLN A 153 1.81 -7.57 -5.76
N LEU A 154 3.06 -7.20 -6.03
CA LEU A 154 4.07 -8.10 -6.56
C LEU A 154 4.84 -8.84 -5.45
N PRO A 155 5.42 -10.01 -5.73
CA PRO A 155 6.20 -10.78 -4.77
C PRO A 155 7.51 -10.09 -4.42
N LYS A 156 8.15 -10.56 -3.35
CA LYS A 156 9.44 -10.03 -2.87
C LYS A 156 10.54 -10.17 -3.92
N ASN A 157 11.48 -9.23 -3.92
CA ASN A 157 12.63 -9.14 -4.85
C ASN A 157 12.26 -8.82 -6.31
N THR A 158 10.99 -8.48 -6.60
CA THR A 158 10.57 -8.12 -7.96
C THR A 158 11.14 -6.78 -8.40
N HIS A 159 11.36 -5.83 -7.49
CA HIS A 159 11.95 -4.51 -7.79
C HIS A 159 13.29 -4.62 -8.51
N GLN A 160 14.15 -5.60 -8.14
CA GLN A 160 15.44 -5.85 -8.79
C GLN A 160 15.28 -6.55 -10.15
N LYS A 161 14.29 -7.46 -10.29
CA LYS A 161 13.98 -8.07 -11.58
C LYS A 161 13.55 -7.00 -12.59
N LEU A 162 12.61 -6.13 -12.21
CA LEU A 162 12.13 -5.03 -13.03
C LEU A 162 13.26 -4.05 -13.41
N GLN A 163 14.15 -3.73 -12.46
CA GLN A 163 15.33 -2.91 -12.72
C GLN A 163 16.19 -3.49 -13.84
N LYS A 164 16.51 -4.78 -13.75
CA LYS A 164 17.34 -5.49 -14.73
C LYS A 164 16.67 -5.54 -16.10
N VAL A 165 15.40 -5.90 -16.14
CA VAL A 165 14.62 -6.01 -17.38
C VAL A 165 14.54 -4.66 -18.08
N LEU A 166 14.21 -3.59 -17.36
CA LEU A 166 14.11 -2.23 -17.92
C LEU A 166 15.47 -1.55 -18.20
N GLY A 167 16.58 -2.18 -17.85
CA GLY A 167 17.92 -1.61 -18.06
C GLY A 167 18.18 -0.33 -17.26
N LEU A 168 17.65 -0.23 -16.05
CA LEU A 168 17.74 0.97 -15.22
C LEU A 168 18.84 0.89 -14.18
N LYS A 169 19.35 2.05 -13.77
CA LYS A 169 20.41 2.14 -12.74
C LYS A 169 19.89 1.93 -11.31
N LYS A 170 18.60 2.20 -11.07
CA LYS A 170 17.96 2.09 -9.74
C LYS A 170 16.79 1.11 -9.77
N PRO A 171 16.52 0.40 -8.68
CA PRO A 171 15.36 -0.48 -8.58
C PRO A 171 14.06 0.30 -8.70
N ILE A 172 13.03 -0.38 -9.20
CA ILE A 172 11.70 0.18 -9.37
C ILE A 172 10.74 -0.54 -8.44
N GLU A 173 10.07 0.22 -7.62
CA GLU A 173 9.11 -0.29 -6.63
C GLU A 173 7.66 -0.18 -7.12
N VAL A 174 7.40 0.71 -8.09
CA VAL A 174 6.05 1.02 -8.58
C VAL A 174 6.04 1.15 -10.09
N LEU A 175 5.05 0.52 -10.72
CA LEU A 175 4.80 0.51 -12.14
C LEU A 175 3.31 0.67 -12.40
N VAL A 176 2.94 1.51 -13.36
CA VAL A 176 1.55 1.68 -13.81
C VAL A 176 1.45 1.40 -15.30
N LEU A 177 0.42 0.66 -15.67
CA LEU A 177 0.09 0.38 -17.06
C LEU A 177 -1.25 1.02 -17.44
N ALA A 178 -1.25 1.64 -18.61
CA ALA A 178 -2.45 2.19 -19.21
C ALA A 178 -3.26 1.10 -19.97
N LYS A 179 -4.50 1.42 -20.32
CA LYS A 179 -5.42 0.55 -21.05
C LYS A 179 -4.84 0.07 -22.39
N GLY A 180 -4.02 0.89 -23.06
CA GLY A 180 -3.36 0.53 -24.31
C GLY A 180 -2.43 -0.68 -24.16
N ALA A 181 -1.70 -0.78 -23.03
CA ALA A 181 -0.88 -1.95 -22.74
C ALA A 181 -1.73 -3.23 -22.60
N ALA A 182 -2.90 -3.15 -21.95
CA ALA A 182 -3.81 -4.28 -21.80
C ALA A 182 -4.40 -4.73 -23.15
N LYS A 183 -4.62 -3.82 -24.09
CA LYS A 183 -5.05 -4.14 -25.45
C LYS A 183 -3.97 -4.85 -26.26
N MET A 184 -2.71 -4.44 -26.10
CA MET A 184 -1.56 -5.06 -26.76
C MET A 184 -1.27 -6.46 -26.20
N TYR A 185 -1.49 -6.67 -24.91
CA TYR A 185 -1.23 -7.92 -24.20
C TYR A 185 -2.47 -8.42 -23.46
N PRO A 186 -3.43 -9.08 -24.14
CA PRO A 186 -4.70 -9.51 -23.55
C PRO A 186 -4.53 -10.45 -22.35
N LEU A 187 -3.49 -11.30 -22.37
CA LEU A 187 -3.18 -12.21 -21.25
C LEU A 187 -2.86 -11.43 -19.95
N LEU A 188 -2.21 -10.26 -20.08
CA LEU A 188 -1.98 -9.39 -18.92
C LEU A 188 -3.30 -8.91 -18.31
N ALA A 189 -4.25 -8.53 -19.16
CA ALA A 189 -5.57 -8.11 -18.68
C ALA A 189 -6.31 -9.25 -18.00
N GLU A 190 -6.30 -10.44 -18.58
CA GLU A 190 -6.94 -11.64 -18.01
C GLU A 190 -6.37 -11.98 -16.62
N LEU A 191 -5.05 -12.06 -16.50
CA LEU A 191 -4.40 -12.32 -15.21
C LEU A 191 -4.65 -11.21 -14.19
N ALA A 192 -4.58 -9.95 -14.60
CA ALA A 192 -4.81 -8.82 -13.72
C ALA A 192 -6.26 -8.73 -13.23
N GLU A 193 -7.25 -9.07 -14.07
CA GLU A 193 -8.66 -9.09 -13.66
C GLU A 193 -8.96 -10.19 -12.64
N GLY A 194 -8.12 -11.22 -12.54
CA GLY A 194 -8.18 -12.23 -11.47
C GLY A 194 -7.84 -11.70 -10.07
N VAL A 195 -7.30 -10.49 -9.95
CA VAL A 195 -7.04 -9.84 -8.66
C VAL A 195 -8.31 -9.12 -8.20
N GLU A 196 -8.66 -9.22 -6.91
CA GLU A 196 -9.78 -8.49 -6.34
C GLU A 196 -9.57 -6.97 -6.39
N ASP A 197 -10.65 -6.21 -6.48
CA ASP A 197 -10.59 -4.76 -6.40
C ASP A 197 -10.39 -4.29 -4.95
N VAL A 198 -9.79 -3.10 -4.80
CA VAL A 198 -9.66 -2.47 -3.48
C VAL A 198 -11.04 -2.07 -2.97
N ASP A 199 -11.47 -2.71 -1.89
CA ASP A 199 -12.76 -2.43 -1.27
C ASP A 199 -12.63 -1.43 -0.12
N ILE A 200 -13.16 -0.22 -0.35
CA ILE A 200 -13.18 0.86 0.63
C ILE A 200 -14.62 1.25 0.92
N GLU A 201 -15.09 0.90 2.11
CA GLU A 201 -16.49 1.07 2.50
C GLU A 201 -17.01 2.51 2.34
N PHE A 202 -16.20 3.52 2.67
CA PHE A 202 -16.63 4.92 2.59
C PHE A 202 -16.66 5.49 1.16
N LEU A 203 -16.08 4.80 0.18
CA LEU A 203 -16.16 5.17 -1.25
C LEU A 203 -17.35 4.51 -1.95
N ARG A 204 -18.03 3.57 -1.30
CA ARG A 204 -19.25 2.99 -1.85
C ARG A 204 -20.37 4.02 -1.87
N SER A 205 -21.11 4.07 -2.96
CA SER A 205 -22.33 4.87 -3.06
C SER A 205 -23.39 4.27 -2.13
N GLY A 206 -23.77 5.00 -1.10
CA GLY A 206 -24.79 4.58 -0.14
C GLY A 206 -24.65 5.27 1.23
N PRO A 207 -25.64 5.15 2.11
CA PRO A 207 -25.53 5.67 3.46
C PRO A 207 -24.40 4.95 4.21
N PHE A 208 -23.47 5.72 4.75
CA PHE A 208 -22.40 5.18 5.58
C PHE A 208 -22.94 4.88 6.97
N GLU A 209 -22.91 3.61 7.37
CA GLU A 209 -23.25 3.19 8.72
C GLU A 209 -22.00 3.17 9.60
N ALA A 210 -22.05 3.92 10.69
CA ALA A 210 -20.96 3.93 11.67
C ALA A 210 -20.92 2.61 12.44
N LYS A 211 -19.81 1.88 12.35
CA LYS A 211 -19.60 0.64 13.12
C LYS A 211 -19.03 0.95 14.49
N ILE A 212 -19.64 0.39 15.54
CA ILE A 212 -19.14 0.49 16.90
C ILE A 212 -18.32 -0.75 17.22
N LYS A 213 -17.11 -0.55 17.72
CA LYS A 213 -16.25 -1.61 18.28
C LYS A 213 -16.17 -1.46 19.78
N HIS A 214 -16.19 -2.58 20.50
CA HIS A 214 -15.94 -2.61 21.94
C HIS A 214 -14.48 -2.97 22.17
N ILE A 215 -13.75 -2.06 22.81
CA ILE A 215 -12.34 -2.26 23.14
C ILE A 215 -12.22 -2.53 24.64
N LEU A 216 -11.56 -3.64 24.99
CA LEU A 216 -11.22 -3.94 26.37
C LEU A 216 -10.16 -2.94 26.86
N THR A 217 -10.45 -2.23 27.93
CA THR A 217 -9.54 -1.24 28.52
C THR A 217 -9.57 -1.35 30.03
N GLN A 218 -8.53 -0.87 30.70
CA GLN A 218 -8.44 -0.86 32.15
C GLN A 218 -8.85 0.51 32.68
N GLN A 219 -9.83 0.53 33.58
CA GLN A 219 -10.27 1.73 34.26
C GLN A 219 -9.88 1.68 35.73
N THR A 220 -9.28 2.77 36.24
CA THR A 220 -9.02 2.89 37.67
C THR A 220 -10.32 3.02 38.44
N VAL A 221 -10.51 2.19 39.47
CA VAL A 221 -11.65 2.31 40.38
C VAL A 221 -11.38 3.50 41.28
N LYS A 222 -12.19 4.57 41.17
CA LYS A 222 -12.23 5.63 42.19
C LYS A 222 -12.96 5.05 43.40
N LYS A 223 -12.35 5.16 44.59
CA LYS A 223 -13.04 4.92 45.86
C LYS A 223 -13.97 6.08 46.14
#